data_2e2e7b3c3da85964ac3de5cbfea03407
#
_entry.id   2e2e7b3c3da85964ac3de5cbfea03407
#
_cell.length_a   1.000
_cell.length_b   1.000
_cell.length_c   1.000
_cell.angle_alpha   90.00
_cell.angle_beta   90.00
_cell.angle_gamma   90.00
#
_symmetry.space_group_name_H-M   'P 1'
#
loop_
_entity.id
_entity.type
_entity.pdbx_description
1 polymer ?
#
loop_
_entity_poly.entity_id
_entity_poly.type
_entity_poly.pdbx_seq_one_letter_code
_entity_poly.pdbx_strand_id
1 'polypeptide(L)'
;MSDCLVISYSEPSRGRERQQFFNGQSKTGSGWGRFLHLNYVDFQGDIMLPNHLASIAKLTREQGVVRKTAEGHFHESDIATYSAWKIPLLGGLYLYQYLKSLAFDVEIVQHAQLEQEKLEQCLDNGPKVIAISTTLLLNPLDIADLVRYCRKRCPDAFIVLGGMSIWNGYQDKKDPAAFKSYRADAAVIDPRAFHTLGRLVDAVCNRKPLEDIPNLFLYRRSGTVATPRQPEDFDFVKNALRYELIDSDLLKRICLVRSQISCPFACSFCSYPTSQGAVLKAPLDAVEAEFDALRARGVEYLLFVDDTFNVPPHRFREVLQLLKKYDFNWYAFIRCQYLDRQQVIDMRESGCRGAYLGIESGSNDILKAMNKRVTREQYLRGVDLLSTEGITTLASFIVGFPGETLETFRQTVDFIETSGVEFYNVKIFYYDHTTPVHEEAATHDLKGQGMSWTHRTMNSSEAFTLSEELIKSVKHAPYIAQHSGEIWEIAHFHERGFSPSQIRRLYGNCTRMIQEELASNGRSAEIKKTLFQDLTTFC
;
A
#
# COMPACT_ATOMS: atom_id res chain seq x y z
N MET A 1 -31.24 -1.35 -10.95
CA MET A 1 -31.00 -1.19 -9.48
C MET A 1 -30.16 -2.39 -9.09
N SER A 2 -28.88 -2.20 -8.83
CA SER A 2 -27.98 -3.30 -8.47
C SER A 2 -28.20 -3.75 -7.00
N ASP A 3 -27.83 -4.98 -6.68
CA ASP A 3 -27.95 -5.50 -5.32
C ASP A 3 -26.85 -4.94 -4.42
N CYS A 4 -25.63 -4.80 -4.95
CA CYS A 4 -24.52 -4.27 -4.18
C CYS A 4 -23.52 -3.48 -5.05
N LEU A 5 -23.08 -2.33 -4.54
CA LEU A 5 -21.92 -1.60 -5.02
C LEU A 5 -20.76 -1.81 -4.06
N VAL A 6 -19.63 -2.35 -4.54
CA VAL A 6 -18.38 -2.48 -3.78
C VAL A 6 -17.46 -1.30 -4.13
N ILE A 7 -17.04 -0.53 -3.12
CA ILE A 7 -16.02 0.52 -3.25
C ILE A 7 -14.74 0.05 -2.58
N SER A 8 -13.71 -0.24 -3.39
CA SER A 8 -12.46 -0.85 -2.92
C SER A 8 -11.53 0.15 -2.25
N TYR A 9 -11.48 1.38 -2.76
CA TYR A 9 -10.60 2.42 -2.27
C TYR A 9 -11.14 3.83 -2.56
N SER A 10 -10.79 4.76 -1.68
CA SER A 10 -10.98 6.20 -1.87
C SER A 10 -9.76 6.94 -1.33
N GLU A 11 -9.27 7.92 -2.07
CA GLU A 11 -8.16 8.75 -1.61
C GLU A 11 -8.56 9.60 -0.39
N PRO A 12 -7.64 9.76 0.58
CA PRO A 12 -7.84 10.69 1.67
C PRO A 12 -7.86 12.13 1.18
N SER A 13 -8.67 12.96 1.84
CA SER A 13 -8.75 14.39 1.57
C SER A 13 -7.48 15.10 2.09
N ARG A 14 -6.71 15.67 1.18
CA ARG A 14 -5.40 16.30 1.44
C ARG A 14 -5.42 17.43 2.46
N GLY A 15 -6.47 18.24 2.46
CA GLY A 15 -6.61 19.32 3.44
C GLY A 15 -6.68 18.80 4.87
N ARG A 16 -7.19 17.58 5.06
CA ARG A 16 -7.38 16.95 6.36
C ARG A 16 -6.19 16.12 6.82
N GLU A 17 -5.50 15.44 5.93
CA GLU A 17 -4.22 14.83 6.28
C GLU A 17 -3.29 15.90 6.86
N ARG A 18 -3.18 17.06 6.22
CA ARG A 18 -2.48 18.22 6.79
C ARG A 18 -3.00 18.60 8.17
N GLN A 19 -4.31 18.68 8.39
CA GLN A 19 -4.89 19.07 9.69
C GLN A 19 -4.70 18.03 10.80
N GLN A 20 -4.83 16.74 10.52
CA GLN A 20 -4.65 15.69 11.54
C GLN A 20 -3.21 15.63 12.05
N PHE A 21 -2.27 15.81 11.16
CA PHE A 21 -0.85 15.86 11.53
C PHE A 21 -0.47 17.18 12.22
N PHE A 22 -1.21 18.26 12.00
CA PHE A 22 -0.93 19.59 12.55
C PHE A 22 -1.66 19.93 13.85
N ASN A 23 -2.59 19.11 14.32
CA ASN A 23 -3.36 19.41 15.56
C ASN A 23 -2.55 19.41 16.87
N GLY A 24 -1.24 19.37 16.81
CA GLY A 24 -0.37 19.49 17.99
C GLY A 24 0.86 20.38 17.82
N GLN A 25 1.14 20.96 16.63
CA GLN A 25 2.38 21.71 16.41
C GLN A 25 2.20 22.93 15.51
N SER A 26 3.02 23.95 15.74
CA SER A 26 3.05 25.27 15.12
C SER A 26 2.95 25.24 13.58
N LYS A 27 2.11 26.13 13.03
CA LYS A 27 1.71 26.21 11.64
C LYS A 27 2.79 26.57 10.61
N THR A 28 4.00 26.86 11.02
CA THR A 28 5.06 27.33 10.11
C THR A 28 6.39 26.75 10.56
N GLY A 29 6.98 25.90 9.72
CA GLY A 29 8.36 25.45 9.87
C GLY A 29 8.61 24.09 10.49
N SER A 30 7.58 23.27 10.77
CA SER A 30 7.80 21.89 11.17
C SER A 30 8.24 21.03 9.96
N GLY A 31 9.21 20.14 10.17
CA GLY A 31 9.70 19.20 9.15
C GLY A 31 8.58 18.39 8.47
N TRP A 32 7.47 18.15 9.16
CA TRP A 32 6.26 17.54 8.64
C TRP A 32 5.64 18.24 7.44
N GLY A 33 5.47 19.55 7.51
CA GLY A 33 4.85 20.30 6.41
C GLY A 33 5.68 20.21 5.15
N ARG A 34 7.01 20.21 5.27
CA ARG A 34 7.94 20.01 4.15
C ARG A 34 7.94 18.57 3.65
N PHE A 35 7.99 17.60 4.57
CA PHE A 35 7.93 16.18 4.22
C PHE A 35 6.67 15.85 3.42
N LEU A 36 5.50 16.32 3.84
CA LEU A 36 4.25 16.16 3.10
C LEU A 36 4.30 16.90 1.75
N HIS A 37 4.81 18.12 1.73
CA HIS A 37 4.96 18.88 0.49
C HIS A 37 5.89 18.20 -0.52
N LEU A 38 6.95 17.55 -0.08
CA LEU A 38 7.88 16.81 -0.93
C LEU A 38 7.34 15.47 -1.43
N ASN A 39 6.44 14.86 -0.67
CA ASN A 39 5.89 13.55 -0.99
C ASN A 39 4.53 13.61 -1.69
N TYR A 40 3.83 14.77 -1.69
CA TYR A 40 2.49 14.91 -2.24
C TYR A 40 2.33 16.18 -3.04
N VAL A 41 1.79 16.10 -4.25
CA VAL A 41 1.29 17.27 -5.00
C VAL A 41 -0.14 17.07 -5.43
N ASP A 42 -0.85 18.17 -5.34
CA ASP A 42 -2.15 18.34 -5.92
C ASP A 42 -2.04 18.59 -7.43
N PHE A 43 -2.48 17.64 -8.20
CA PHE A 43 -2.63 17.79 -9.64
C PHE A 43 -4.11 17.94 -9.96
N GLN A 44 -4.63 19.19 -9.93
CA GLN A 44 -6.02 19.53 -10.26
C GLN A 44 -7.09 18.83 -9.41
N GLY A 45 -6.75 18.44 -8.18
CA GLY A 45 -7.71 17.86 -7.24
C GLY A 45 -7.82 16.34 -7.25
N ASP A 46 -7.24 15.62 -8.22
CA ASP A 46 -7.67 14.24 -8.49
C ASP A 46 -6.63 13.14 -8.29
N ILE A 47 -5.32 13.41 -8.30
CA ILE A 47 -4.31 12.34 -8.21
C ILE A 47 -3.12 12.75 -7.35
N MET A 48 -2.79 11.91 -6.35
CA MET A 48 -1.57 12.04 -5.57
C MET A 48 -0.38 11.48 -6.36
N LEU A 49 0.30 12.35 -7.11
CA LEU A 49 1.64 12.05 -7.60
C LEU A 49 2.67 12.64 -6.62
N PRO A 50 3.82 12.00 -6.43
CA PRO A 50 4.94 12.65 -5.77
C PRO A 50 5.20 14.01 -6.41
N ASN A 51 5.52 15.03 -5.61
CA ASN A 51 5.67 16.43 -6.05
C ASN A 51 6.50 16.57 -7.31
N HIS A 52 7.58 15.84 -7.37
CA HIS A 52 8.54 15.84 -8.46
C HIS A 52 7.97 15.25 -9.76
N LEU A 53 7.24 14.10 -9.70
CA LEU A 53 6.59 13.53 -10.90
C LEU A 53 5.48 14.43 -11.43
N ALA A 54 4.69 15.04 -10.55
CA ALA A 54 3.68 16.00 -10.94
C ALA A 54 4.28 17.28 -11.51
N SER A 55 5.41 17.77 -10.96
CA SER A 55 6.14 18.91 -11.49
C SER A 55 6.69 18.62 -12.89
N ILE A 56 7.20 17.41 -13.11
CA ILE A 56 7.64 16.94 -14.43
C ILE A 56 6.48 16.91 -15.42
N ALA A 57 5.35 16.30 -15.06
CA ALA A 57 4.18 16.23 -15.90
C ALA A 57 3.62 17.61 -16.25
N LYS A 58 3.58 18.53 -15.27
CA LYS A 58 3.15 19.92 -15.48
C LYS A 58 4.08 20.68 -16.42
N LEU A 59 5.38 20.62 -16.19
CA LEU A 59 6.39 21.28 -17.03
C LEU A 59 6.39 20.72 -18.46
N THR A 60 6.20 19.40 -18.62
CA THR A 60 6.08 18.74 -19.92
C THR A 60 4.89 19.26 -20.72
N ARG A 61 3.73 19.49 -20.06
CA ARG A 61 2.56 20.11 -20.68
C ARG A 61 2.77 21.57 -21.04
N GLU A 62 3.30 22.37 -20.11
CA GLU A 62 3.52 23.82 -20.31
C GLU A 62 4.52 24.11 -21.44
N GLN A 63 5.44 23.19 -21.71
CA GLN A 63 6.44 23.34 -22.76
C GLN A 63 6.05 22.68 -24.09
N GLY A 64 4.85 22.07 -24.18
CA GLY A 64 4.37 21.44 -25.41
C GLY A 64 5.20 20.24 -25.86
N VAL A 65 5.93 19.61 -24.93
CA VAL A 65 6.75 18.42 -25.23
C VAL A 65 5.84 17.23 -25.32
N VAL A 66 5.36 16.93 -26.53
CA VAL A 66 4.65 15.68 -26.82
C VAL A 66 5.66 14.55 -26.92
N ARG A 67 5.52 13.53 -26.08
CA ARG A 67 6.42 12.39 -26.09
C ARG A 67 5.71 11.13 -26.53
N LYS A 68 6.29 10.55 -27.55
CA LYS A 68 6.12 9.14 -27.87
C LYS A 68 7.36 8.41 -27.33
N THR A 69 7.21 7.25 -26.71
CA THR A 69 8.33 6.31 -26.62
C THR A 69 8.75 5.94 -28.05
N ALA A 70 9.99 5.48 -28.23
CA ALA A 70 10.45 5.00 -29.53
C ALA A 70 9.51 3.98 -30.19
N GLU A 71 8.65 3.34 -29.40
CA GLU A 71 7.66 2.35 -29.81
C GLU A 71 6.21 2.87 -29.82
N GLY A 72 5.97 4.14 -29.53
CA GLY A 72 4.63 4.75 -29.59
C GLY A 72 3.71 4.45 -28.41
N HIS A 73 4.20 3.86 -27.32
CA HIS A 73 3.39 3.35 -26.22
C HIS A 73 3.15 4.33 -25.07
N PHE A 74 3.77 5.49 -25.08
CA PHE A 74 3.70 6.43 -23.97
C PHE A 74 3.22 7.82 -24.41
N HIS A 75 2.06 8.23 -23.92
CA HIS A 75 1.52 9.57 -24.16
C HIS A 75 1.73 10.49 -22.95
N GLU A 76 1.82 11.79 -23.18
CA GLU A 76 1.89 12.82 -22.14
C GLU A 76 0.77 12.68 -21.10
N SER A 77 -0.46 12.35 -21.56
CA SER A 77 -1.60 12.03 -20.71
C SER A 77 -1.33 10.89 -19.73
N ASP A 78 -0.45 9.97 -20.08
CA ASP A 78 -0.16 8.80 -19.25
C ASP A 78 0.74 9.12 -18.06
N ILE A 79 1.65 10.09 -18.18
CA ILE A 79 2.43 10.59 -17.03
C ILE A 79 1.52 11.39 -16.08
N ALA A 80 0.66 12.22 -16.66
CA ALA A 80 -0.24 13.08 -15.88
C ALA A 80 -1.32 12.29 -15.13
N THR A 81 -1.66 11.09 -15.63
CA THR A 81 -2.66 10.19 -15.06
C THR A 81 -2.02 8.93 -14.44
N TYR A 82 -0.70 8.94 -14.27
CA TYR A 82 0.01 7.84 -13.64
C TYR A 82 -0.46 7.62 -12.22
N SER A 83 -0.84 6.38 -11.91
CA SER A 83 -1.13 5.95 -10.55
C SER A 83 -0.97 4.43 -10.45
N ALA A 84 -0.15 3.96 -9.52
CA ALA A 84 -0.09 2.54 -9.16
C ALA A 84 -1.45 2.02 -8.66
N TRP A 85 -2.35 2.91 -8.24
CA TRP A 85 -3.72 2.62 -7.85
C TRP A 85 -4.64 2.22 -8.99
N LYS A 86 -4.19 2.35 -10.26
CA LYS A 86 -4.90 1.75 -11.42
C LYS A 86 -4.78 0.22 -11.47
N ILE A 87 -3.91 -0.37 -10.67
CA ILE A 87 -3.83 -1.83 -10.50
C ILE A 87 -5.03 -2.27 -9.67
N PRO A 88 -5.80 -3.27 -10.11
CA PRO A 88 -6.98 -3.71 -9.39
C PRO A 88 -6.65 -4.19 -7.98
N LEU A 89 -7.36 -3.65 -6.99
CA LEU A 89 -7.15 -4.00 -5.59
C LEU A 89 -7.75 -5.38 -5.27
N LEU A 90 -6.91 -6.28 -4.82
CA LEU A 90 -7.23 -7.67 -4.58
C LEU A 90 -8.41 -7.86 -3.61
N GLY A 91 -8.46 -7.07 -2.52
CA GLY A 91 -9.54 -7.15 -1.54
C GLY A 91 -10.93 -6.85 -2.14
N GLY A 92 -11.01 -5.84 -3.03
CA GLY A 92 -12.25 -5.51 -3.73
C GLY A 92 -12.65 -6.60 -4.71
N LEU A 93 -11.69 -7.18 -5.46
CA LEU A 93 -11.96 -8.27 -6.39
C LEU A 93 -12.47 -9.52 -5.67
N TYR A 94 -11.92 -9.85 -4.50
CA TYR A 94 -12.42 -10.96 -3.68
C TYR A 94 -13.88 -10.77 -3.28
N LEU A 95 -14.25 -9.60 -2.78
CA LEU A 95 -15.64 -9.30 -2.40
C LEU A 95 -16.58 -9.33 -3.60
N TYR A 96 -16.16 -8.69 -4.69
CA TYR A 96 -16.93 -8.61 -5.94
C TYR A 96 -17.25 -10.01 -6.50
N GLN A 97 -16.23 -10.82 -6.76
CA GLN A 97 -16.44 -12.16 -7.32
C GLN A 97 -17.22 -13.08 -6.37
N TYR A 98 -17.00 -12.95 -5.05
CA TYR A 98 -17.73 -13.73 -4.06
C TYR A 98 -19.24 -13.42 -4.11
N LEU A 99 -19.62 -12.16 -4.13
CA LEU A 99 -21.03 -11.77 -4.25
C LEU A 99 -21.63 -12.20 -5.59
N LYS A 100 -20.89 -12.07 -6.70
CA LYS A 100 -21.32 -12.60 -8.02
C LYS A 100 -21.50 -14.12 -7.98
N SER A 101 -20.67 -14.85 -7.25
CA SER A 101 -20.82 -16.31 -7.10
C SER A 101 -22.11 -16.72 -6.36
N LEU A 102 -22.68 -15.81 -5.57
CA LEU A 102 -23.99 -15.97 -4.92
C LEU A 102 -25.15 -15.47 -5.79
N ALA A 103 -24.89 -15.16 -7.07
CA ALA A 103 -25.84 -14.65 -8.05
C ALA A 103 -26.45 -13.27 -7.74
N PHE A 104 -25.76 -12.43 -6.96
CA PHE A 104 -26.14 -11.04 -6.80
C PHE A 104 -25.71 -10.22 -8.02
N ASP A 105 -26.50 -9.17 -8.34
CA ASP A 105 -26.13 -8.12 -9.28
C ASP A 105 -25.18 -7.13 -8.59
N VAL A 106 -23.89 -7.19 -8.93
CA VAL A 106 -22.83 -6.47 -8.21
C VAL A 106 -22.04 -5.58 -9.15
N GLU A 107 -21.88 -4.33 -8.74
CA GLU A 107 -20.99 -3.36 -9.36
C GLU A 107 -19.76 -3.13 -8.47
N ILE A 108 -18.63 -2.75 -9.07
CA ILE A 108 -17.40 -2.45 -8.34
C ILE A 108 -16.74 -1.18 -8.86
N VAL A 109 -16.29 -0.35 -7.92
CA VAL A 109 -15.41 0.79 -8.15
C VAL A 109 -14.10 0.51 -7.43
N GLN A 110 -13.02 0.37 -8.18
CA GLN A 110 -11.70 0.06 -7.61
C GLN A 110 -11.09 1.28 -6.93
N HIS A 111 -11.28 2.47 -7.51
CA HIS A 111 -10.73 3.72 -6.99
C HIS A 111 -11.72 4.86 -7.21
N ALA A 112 -12.32 5.36 -6.15
CA ALA A 112 -13.44 6.32 -6.22
C ALA A 112 -13.12 7.58 -7.03
N GLN A 113 -11.91 8.15 -6.91
CA GLN A 113 -11.53 9.37 -7.63
C GLN A 113 -11.07 9.12 -9.06
N LEU A 114 -10.35 8.01 -9.33
CA LEU A 114 -9.91 7.68 -10.69
C LEU A 114 -11.06 7.19 -11.57
N GLU A 115 -12.09 6.62 -10.95
CA GLU A 115 -13.29 6.09 -11.60
C GLU A 115 -14.54 6.90 -11.19
N GLN A 116 -14.42 8.22 -11.03
CA GLN A 116 -15.49 9.06 -10.51
C GLN A 116 -16.77 8.96 -11.35
N GLU A 117 -16.66 9.00 -12.67
CA GLU A 117 -17.82 8.86 -13.57
C GLU A 117 -18.52 7.51 -13.36
N LYS A 118 -17.74 6.43 -13.25
CA LYS A 118 -18.27 5.09 -12.95
C LYS A 118 -18.93 5.06 -11.58
N LEU A 119 -18.30 5.64 -10.56
CA LEU A 119 -18.90 5.75 -9.22
C LEU A 119 -20.25 6.45 -9.27
N GLU A 120 -20.34 7.58 -9.97
CA GLU A 120 -21.59 8.33 -10.12
C GLU A 120 -22.66 7.51 -10.84
N GLN A 121 -22.32 6.84 -11.94
CA GLN A 121 -23.22 5.94 -12.66
C GLN A 121 -23.72 4.80 -11.78
N CYS A 122 -22.82 4.13 -11.04
CA CYS A 122 -23.21 3.07 -10.11
C CYS A 122 -24.16 3.59 -9.01
N LEU A 123 -23.91 4.79 -8.47
CA LEU A 123 -24.78 5.39 -7.47
C LEU A 123 -26.15 5.77 -8.07
N ASP A 124 -26.17 6.29 -9.30
CA ASP A 124 -27.42 6.64 -10.00
C ASP A 124 -28.26 5.40 -10.36
N ASN A 125 -27.61 4.22 -10.53
CA ASN A 125 -28.30 2.92 -10.66
C ASN A 125 -29.05 2.50 -9.39
N GLY A 126 -28.84 3.18 -8.27
CA GLY A 126 -29.56 2.95 -7.02
C GLY A 126 -29.26 1.60 -6.37
N PRO A 127 -28.02 1.32 -5.97
CA PRO A 127 -27.65 0.08 -5.30
C PRO A 127 -28.40 -0.08 -3.98
N LYS A 128 -28.87 -1.31 -3.66
CA LYS A 128 -29.53 -1.59 -2.37
C LYS A 128 -28.53 -1.56 -1.22
N VAL A 129 -27.29 -2.06 -1.47
CA VAL A 129 -26.19 -2.06 -0.51
C VAL A 129 -24.98 -1.34 -1.11
N ILE A 130 -24.32 -0.51 -0.31
CA ILE A 130 -23.01 0.07 -0.64
C ILE A 130 -22.00 -0.45 0.38
N ALA A 131 -21.10 -1.32 -0.08
CA ALA A 131 -20.04 -1.92 0.73
C ALA A 131 -18.71 -1.16 0.51
N ILE A 132 -18.23 -0.47 1.54
CA ILE A 132 -17.02 0.34 1.49
C ILE A 132 -15.89 -0.37 2.21
N SER A 133 -14.79 -0.66 1.49
CA SER A 133 -13.57 -1.18 2.08
C SER A 133 -12.75 -0.06 2.73
N THR A 134 -12.40 -0.24 4.00
CA THR A 134 -11.55 0.68 4.75
C THR A 134 -10.13 0.14 4.92
N THR A 135 -9.71 -0.85 4.15
CA THR A 135 -8.39 -1.48 4.28
C THR A 135 -7.25 -0.48 4.05
N LEU A 136 -7.39 0.39 3.07
CA LEU A 136 -6.42 1.44 2.75
C LEU A 136 -6.94 2.85 3.07
N LEU A 137 -8.17 2.99 3.53
CA LEU A 137 -8.78 4.25 3.95
C LEU A 137 -8.68 4.38 5.47
N LEU A 138 -7.60 5.04 5.93
CA LEU A 138 -7.21 5.05 7.35
C LEU A 138 -7.82 6.21 8.14
N ASN A 139 -8.18 7.31 7.47
CA ASN A 139 -8.65 8.51 8.14
C ASN A 139 -10.14 8.46 8.42
N PRO A 140 -10.58 8.57 9.69
CA PRO A 140 -12.00 8.56 10.07
C PRO A 140 -12.87 9.60 9.36
N LEU A 141 -12.33 10.79 9.09
CA LEU A 141 -13.07 11.87 8.44
C LEU A 141 -13.28 11.59 6.95
N ASP A 142 -12.32 10.97 6.29
CA ASP A 142 -12.43 10.60 4.87
C ASP A 142 -13.44 9.46 4.69
N ILE A 143 -13.45 8.50 5.62
CA ILE A 143 -14.50 7.47 5.67
C ILE A 143 -15.89 8.14 5.79
N ALA A 144 -16.05 9.06 6.75
CA ALA A 144 -17.31 9.76 6.98
C ALA A 144 -17.73 10.62 5.76
N ASP A 145 -16.78 11.20 5.04
CA ASP A 145 -17.09 12.00 3.84
C ASP A 145 -17.53 11.12 2.67
N LEU A 146 -16.88 10.00 2.45
CA LEU A 146 -17.29 9.04 1.43
C LEU A 146 -18.70 8.50 1.74
N VAL A 147 -18.97 8.12 2.99
CA VAL A 147 -20.31 7.71 3.43
C VAL A 147 -21.34 8.80 3.18
N ARG A 148 -21.01 10.06 3.51
CA ARG A 148 -21.90 11.20 3.29
C ARG A 148 -22.15 11.44 1.80
N TYR A 149 -21.12 11.32 0.97
CA TYR A 149 -21.26 11.43 -0.49
C TYR A 149 -22.20 10.36 -1.04
N CYS A 150 -21.99 9.10 -0.68
CA CYS A 150 -22.86 7.99 -1.09
C CYS A 150 -24.31 8.19 -0.57
N ARG A 151 -24.49 8.56 0.69
CA ARG A 151 -25.81 8.79 1.30
C ARG A 151 -26.57 9.93 0.61
N LYS A 152 -25.88 10.98 0.17
CA LYS A 152 -26.51 12.10 -0.55
C LYS A 152 -27.08 11.67 -1.91
N ARG A 153 -26.38 10.75 -2.60
CA ARG A 153 -26.80 10.24 -3.94
C ARG A 153 -27.81 9.10 -3.81
N CYS A 154 -27.63 8.24 -2.82
CA CYS A 154 -28.48 7.07 -2.56
C CYS A 154 -29.01 7.09 -1.12
N PRO A 155 -30.06 7.90 -0.83
CA PRO A 155 -30.59 8.05 0.54
C PRO A 155 -31.06 6.75 1.18
N ASP A 156 -31.62 5.84 0.39
CA ASP A 156 -32.23 4.59 0.84
C ASP A 156 -31.26 3.39 0.82
N ALA A 157 -30.06 3.54 0.27
CA ALA A 157 -29.07 2.46 0.24
C ALA A 157 -28.58 2.12 1.65
N PHE A 158 -28.39 0.83 1.93
CA PHE A 158 -27.77 0.36 3.16
C PHE A 158 -26.24 0.44 3.02
N ILE A 159 -25.60 1.30 3.80
CA ILE A 159 -24.15 1.53 3.73
C ILE A 159 -23.44 0.71 4.81
N VAL A 160 -22.56 -0.18 4.41
CA VAL A 160 -21.74 -1.02 5.30
C VAL A 160 -20.25 -0.76 5.13
N LEU A 161 -19.54 -0.63 6.25
CA LEU A 161 -18.09 -0.48 6.31
C LEU A 161 -17.42 -1.80 6.72
N GLY A 162 -16.29 -2.11 6.13
CA GLY A 162 -15.47 -3.27 6.50
C GLY A 162 -14.01 -3.06 6.12
N GLY A 163 -13.14 -3.97 6.52
CA GLY A 163 -11.71 -3.93 6.21
C GLY A 163 -10.84 -3.57 7.42
N MET A 164 -9.53 -3.38 7.17
CA MET A 164 -8.52 -3.35 8.23
C MET A 164 -8.66 -2.19 9.21
N SER A 165 -9.10 -0.99 8.78
CA SER A 165 -9.29 0.13 9.72
C SER A 165 -10.41 -0.14 10.72
N ILE A 166 -11.51 -0.75 10.27
CA ILE A 166 -12.61 -1.17 11.17
C ILE A 166 -12.12 -2.29 12.09
N TRP A 167 -11.42 -3.29 11.54
CA TRP A 167 -10.90 -4.41 12.32
C TRP A 167 -9.91 -3.97 13.39
N ASN A 168 -8.90 -3.18 13.05
CA ASN A 168 -7.90 -2.67 13.99
C ASN A 168 -8.54 -1.78 15.06
N GLY A 169 -9.46 -0.90 14.67
CA GLY A 169 -10.20 -0.06 15.63
C GLY A 169 -11.09 -0.88 16.57
N TYR A 170 -11.65 -2.00 16.10
CA TYR A 170 -12.36 -2.93 16.97
C TYR A 170 -11.41 -3.65 17.94
N GLN A 171 -10.23 -4.09 17.48
CA GLN A 171 -9.24 -4.74 18.35
C GLN A 171 -8.75 -3.81 19.46
N ASP A 172 -8.55 -2.53 19.15
CA ASP A 172 -8.12 -1.51 20.10
C ASP A 172 -9.19 -1.19 21.15
N LYS A 173 -10.42 -0.94 20.75
CA LYS A 173 -11.45 -0.38 21.64
C LYS A 173 -12.54 -1.36 22.06
N LYS A 174 -12.85 -2.36 21.23
CA LYS A 174 -13.97 -3.30 21.37
C LYS A 174 -15.32 -2.62 21.63
N ASP A 175 -15.45 -1.32 21.29
CA ASP A 175 -16.60 -0.47 21.54
C ASP A 175 -17.45 -0.34 20.26
N PRO A 176 -18.72 -0.79 20.28
CA PRO A 176 -19.63 -0.59 19.16
C PRO A 176 -19.83 0.86 18.74
N ALA A 177 -19.70 1.81 19.67
CA ALA A 177 -19.89 3.24 19.38
C ALA A 177 -18.71 3.87 18.62
N ALA A 178 -17.55 3.21 18.56
CA ALA A 178 -16.32 3.75 17.97
C ALA A 178 -16.48 4.20 16.51
N PHE A 179 -17.35 3.53 15.74
CA PHE A 179 -17.54 3.81 14.31
C PHE A 179 -18.85 4.54 13.98
N LYS A 180 -19.63 4.91 15.00
CA LYS A 180 -20.92 5.62 14.83
C LYS A 180 -20.76 6.98 14.13
N SER A 181 -19.61 7.63 14.33
CA SER A 181 -19.27 8.92 13.72
C SER A 181 -19.18 8.85 12.18
N TYR A 182 -18.97 7.69 11.61
CA TYR A 182 -18.91 7.50 10.14
C TYR A 182 -20.28 7.57 9.47
N ARG A 183 -21.39 7.46 10.25
CA ARG A 183 -22.78 7.54 9.78
C ARG A 183 -23.17 6.48 8.74
N ALA A 184 -22.47 5.35 8.73
CA ALA A 184 -22.89 4.16 8.02
C ALA A 184 -24.01 3.43 8.78
N ASP A 185 -24.70 2.49 8.14
CA ASP A 185 -25.76 1.69 8.78
C ASP A 185 -25.18 0.50 9.55
N ALA A 186 -24.02 -0.01 9.10
CA ALA A 186 -23.32 -1.09 9.77
C ALA A 186 -21.80 -1.00 9.63
N ALA A 187 -21.09 -1.68 10.55
CA ALA A 187 -19.68 -2.00 10.43
C ALA A 187 -19.47 -3.50 10.62
N VAL A 188 -18.64 -4.11 9.76
CA VAL A 188 -18.27 -5.52 9.84
C VAL A 188 -16.96 -5.64 10.61
N ILE A 189 -17.01 -6.34 11.75
CA ILE A 189 -15.90 -6.49 12.70
C ILE A 189 -15.14 -7.81 12.54
N ASP A 190 -14.91 -8.21 11.30
CA ASP A 190 -14.10 -9.38 10.95
C ASP A 190 -13.25 -9.05 9.71
N PRO A 191 -11.94 -9.39 9.67
CA PRO A 191 -11.06 -9.05 8.56
C PRO A 191 -11.30 -9.92 7.31
N ARG A 192 -12.08 -11.01 7.44
CA ARG A 192 -12.31 -12.01 6.39
C ARG A 192 -13.79 -12.19 6.04
N ALA A 193 -14.58 -11.17 6.21
CA ALA A 193 -16.03 -11.12 6.29
C ALA A 193 -16.79 -11.42 4.96
N PHE A 194 -16.45 -12.46 4.23
CA PHE A 194 -17.13 -12.84 2.99
C PHE A 194 -18.56 -13.32 3.26
N HIS A 195 -18.74 -14.30 4.16
CA HIS A 195 -20.05 -14.85 4.50
C HIS A 195 -20.94 -13.82 5.18
N THR A 196 -20.37 -13.02 6.09
CA THR A 196 -21.09 -11.92 6.74
C THR A 196 -21.62 -10.95 5.71
N LEU A 197 -20.80 -10.50 4.75
CA LEU A 197 -21.24 -9.56 3.71
C LEU A 197 -22.29 -10.19 2.79
N GLY A 198 -22.12 -11.44 2.36
CA GLY A 198 -23.11 -12.13 1.52
C GLY A 198 -24.46 -12.27 2.21
N ARG A 199 -24.48 -12.65 3.50
CA ARG A 199 -25.71 -12.70 4.29
C ARG A 199 -26.35 -11.33 4.49
N LEU A 200 -25.54 -10.28 4.68
CA LEU A 200 -26.03 -8.92 4.81
C LEU A 200 -26.69 -8.42 3.52
N VAL A 201 -26.05 -8.64 2.36
CA VAL A 201 -26.64 -8.29 1.06
C VAL A 201 -27.96 -9.04 0.85
N ASP A 202 -28.00 -10.34 1.10
CA ASP A 202 -29.23 -11.14 1.02
C ASP A 202 -30.33 -10.60 1.95
N ALA A 203 -29.98 -10.30 3.19
CA ALA A 203 -30.94 -9.81 4.17
C ALA A 203 -31.51 -8.42 3.80
N VAL A 204 -30.67 -7.52 3.32
CA VAL A 204 -31.14 -6.19 2.86
C VAL A 204 -32.02 -6.33 1.62
N CYS A 205 -31.57 -7.12 0.62
CA CYS A 205 -32.35 -7.32 -0.62
C CYS A 205 -33.71 -7.96 -0.37
N ASN A 206 -33.79 -8.89 0.57
CA ASN A 206 -35.00 -9.67 0.87
C ASN A 206 -35.73 -9.22 2.16
N ARG A 207 -35.34 -8.08 2.74
CA ARG A 207 -35.94 -7.49 3.96
C ARG A 207 -35.98 -8.46 5.15
N LYS A 208 -34.91 -9.25 5.32
CA LYS A 208 -34.74 -10.16 6.46
C LYS A 208 -34.14 -9.44 7.67
N PRO A 209 -34.29 -9.97 8.89
CA PRO A 209 -33.62 -9.43 10.09
C PRO A 209 -32.09 -9.45 9.94
N LEU A 210 -31.43 -8.36 10.37
CA LEU A 210 -29.98 -8.23 10.33
C LEU A 210 -29.31 -8.71 11.64
N GLU A 211 -30.10 -8.80 12.71
CA GLU A 211 -29.65 -9.16 14.05
C GLU A 211 -29.12 -10.61 14.14
N ASP A 212 -29.56 -11.47 13.23
CA ASP A 212 -29.14 -12.87 13.12
C ASP A 212 -27.83 -13.07 12.35
N ILE A 213 -27.27 -11.96 11.80
CA ILE A 213 -26.02 -12.01 11.05
C ILE A 213 -24.86 -11.68 12.01
N PRO A 214 -23.86 -12.59 12.15
CA PRO A 214 -22.73 -12.35 13.04
C PRO A 214 -21.80 -11.23 12.54
N ASN A 215 -20.89 -10.82 13.41
CA ASN A 215 -19.82 -9.88 13.10
C ASN A 215 -20.25 -8.46 12.71
N LEU A 216 -21.44 -8.02 13.11
CA LEU A 216 -21.97 -6.70 12.79
C LEU A 216 -22.07 -5.79 14.00
N PHE A 217 -21.73 -4.52 13.80
CA PHE A 217 -22.25 -3.41 14.55
C PHE A 217 -23.31 -2.71 13.70
N LEU A 218 -24.55 -2.70 14.16
CA LEU A 218 -25.69 -2.08 13.47
C LEU A 218 -26.01 -0.74 14.14
N TYR A 219 -26.03 0.34 13.36
CA TYR A 219 -26.29 1.69 13.84
C TYR A 219 -27.72 2.09 13.50
N ARG A 220 -28.58 2.13 14.51
CA ARG A 220 -29.99 2.45 14.37
C ARG A 220 -30.32 3.75 15.12
N ARG A 221 -31.47 4.35 14.81
CA ARG A 221 -31.98 5.50 15.57
C ARG A 221 -32.22 5.15 17.04
N SER A 222 -32.61 3.92 17.33
CA SER A 222 -32.86 3.40 18.68
C SER A 222 -31.61 3.09 19.48
N GLY A 223 -30.44 3.08 18.86
CA GLY A 223 -29.17 2.71 19.48
C GLY A 223 -28.29 1.85 18.60
N THR A 224 -27.15 1.40 19.13
CA THR A 224 -26.23 0.49 18.46
C THR A 224 -26.48 -0.94 18.91
N VAL A 225 -26.60 -1.88 17.99
CA VAL A 225 -26.74 -3.31 18.24
C VAL A 225 -25.45 -4.00 17.82
N ALA A 226 -24.84 -4.75 18.73
CA ALA A 226 -23.71 -5.63 18.42
C ALA A 226 -24.21 -7.07 18.26
N THR A 227 -23.96 -7.68 17.12
CA THR A 227 -24.30 -9.09 16.92
C THR A 227 -23.18 -9.99 17.41
N PRO A 228 -23.44 -11.27 17.69
CA PRO A 228 -22.41 -12.21 18.15
C PRO A 228 -21.24 -12.28 17.18
N ARG A 229 -20.02 -12.34 17.70
CA ARG A 229 -18.84 -12.53 16.87
C ARG A 229 -18.66 -14.00 16.54
N GLN A 230 -18.53 -14.30 15.24
CA GLN A 230 -18.18 -15.61 14.70
C GLN A 230 -17.05 -15.41 13.69
N PRO A 231 -15.76 -15.64 14.06
CA PRO A 231 -14.64 -15.46 13.15
C PRO A 231 -14.83 -16.25 11.87
N GLU A 232 -14.56 -15.62 10.74
CA GLU A 232 -14.57 -16.30 9.45
C GLU A 232 -13.17 -16.80 9.09
N ASP A 233 -13.08 -18.04 8.66
CA ASP A 233 -11.85 -18.61 8.15
C ASP A 233 -11.66 -18.28 6.67
N PHE A 234 -10.44 -18.04 6.27
CA PHE A 234 -10.05 -17.93 4.88
C PHE A 234 -9.45 -19.25 4.39
N ASP A 235 -9.98 -19.75 3.29
CA ASP A 235 -9.50 -20.95 2.62
C ASP A 235 -9.14 -20.60 1.18
N PHE A 236 -7.89 -20.75 0.80
CA PHE A 236 -7.39 -20.39 -0.52
C PHE A 236 -8.07 -21.13 -1.68
N VAL A 237 -8.63 -22.32 -1.44
CA VAL A 237 -9.35 -23.08 -2.47
C VAL A 237 -10.80 -22.58 -2.59
N LYS A 238 -11.50 -22.50 -1.44
CA LYS A 238 -12.91 -22.07 -1.42
C LYS A 238 -13.09 -20.60 -1.76
N ASN A 239 -12.15 -19.76 -1.34
CA ASN A 239 -12.16 -18.33 -1.60
C ASN A 239 -11.29 -17.92 -2.80
N ALA A 240 -10.76 -18.87 -3.59
CA ALA A 240 -9.98 -18.57 -4.79
C ALA A 240 -10.70 -17.56 -5.70
N LEU A 241 -9.95 -16.68 -6.32
CA LEU A 241 -10.51 -15.77 -7.31
C LEU A 241 -10.97 -16.56 -8.53
N ARG A 242 -12.25 -16.45 -8.79
CA ARG A 242 -12.91 -17.03 -9.96
C ARG A 242 -12.89 -16.01 -11.08
N TYR A 243 -11.80 -16.01 -11.84
CA TYR A 243 -11.53 -15.03 -12.86
C TYR A 243 -12.61 -14.98 -13.97
N GLU A 244 -13.33 -16.08 -14.17
CA GLU A 244 -14.49 -16.12 -15.07
C GLU A 244 -15.66 -15.23 -14.62
N LEU A 245 -15.73 -14.88 -13.34
CA LEU A 245 -16.73 -13.96 -12.77
C LEU A 245 -16.25 -12.51 -12.74
N ILE A 246 -14.98 -12.25 -13.05
CA ILE A 246 -14.39 -10.92 -13.06
C ILE A 246 -14.47 -10.37 -14.48
N ASP A 247 -15.06 -9.20 -14.62
CA ASP A 247 -15.20 -8.54 -15.91
C ASP A 247 -13.83 -8.22 -16.51
N SER A 248 -13.66 -8.39 -17.81
CA SER A 248 -12.36 -8.29 -18.49
C SER A 248 -11.71 -6.92 -18.38
N ASP A 249 -12.49 -5.86 -18.28
CA ASP A 249 -12.02 -4.48 -18.12
C ASP A 249 -11.42 -4.18 -16.73
N LEU A 250 -11.77 -4.99 -15.72
CA LEU A 250 -11.18 -4.92 -14.39
C LEU A 250 -9.78 -5.53 -14.32
N LEU A 251 -9.42 -6.42 -15.22
CA LEU A 251 -8.08 -7.02 -15.27
C LEU A 251 -7.17 -6.21 -16.19
N LYS A 252 -5.94 -6.02 -15.77
CA LYS A 252 -4.89 -5.30 -16.51
C LYS A 252 -3.74 -6.25 -16.80
N ARG A 253 -2.77 -5.81 -17.61
CA ARG A 253 -1.54 -6.60 -17.84
C ARG A 253 -0.75 -6.85 -16.56
N ILE A 254 -1.00 -6.06 -15.51
CA ILE A 254 -0.39 -6.14 -14.19
C ILE A 254 -1.46 -6.42 -13.14
N CYS A 255 -1.28 -7.44 -12.32
CA CYS A 255 -2.24 -7.85 -11.29
C CYS A 255 -1.55 -8.13 -9.95
N LEU A 256 -2.28 -7.83 -8.87
CA LEU A 256 -1.92 -8.29 -7.53
C LEU A 256 -2.24 -9.77 -7.40
N VAL A 257 -1.35 -10.54 -6.78
CA VAL A 257 -1.56 -11.94 -6.44
C VAL A 257 -1.15 -12.22 -4.99
N ARG A 258 -1.75 -13.23 -4.38
CA ARG A 258 -1.44 -13.62 -2.99
C ARG A 258 -1.36 -15.12 -2.85
N SER A 259 -0.19 -15.63 -2.51
CA SER A 259 0.02 -17.06 -2.25
C SER A 259 0.03 -17.43 -0.77
N GLN A 260 0.14 -16.44 0.13
CA GLN A 260 0.04 -16.64 1.58
C GLN A 260 -0.48 -15.38 2.30
N ILE A 261 -1.04 -15.60 3.47
CA ILE A 261 -1.54 -14.55 4.38
C ILE A 261 -0.77 -14.67 5.69
N SER A 262 -0.45 -13.55 6.31
CA SER A 262 0.30 -13.42 7.55
C SER A 262 1.80 -13.71 7.41
N CYS A 263 2.53 -13.41 8.47
CA CYS A 263 3.98 -13.46 8.52
C CYS A 263 4.43 -14.23 9.78
N PRO A 264 5.41 -15.16 9.68
CA PRO A 264 5.85 -15.95 10.83
C PRO A 264 6.77 -15.18 11.80
N PHE A 265 7.00 -13.90 11.56
CA PHE A 265 7.89 -13.07 12.38
C PHE A 265 7.08 -12.18 13.32
N ALA A 266 7.74 -11.72 14.40
CA ALA A 266 7.16 -10.86 15.43
C ALA A 266 7.99 -9.58 15.57
N CYS A 267 8.12 -8.82 14.46
CA CYS A 267 8.79 -7.53 14.48
C CYS A 267 8.02 -6.56 15.37
N SER A 268 8.72 -5.83 16.27
CA SER A 268 8.10 -5.03 17.34
C SER A 268 7.20 -3.90 16.82
N PHE A 269 7.44 -3.41 15.60
CA PHE A 269 6.67 -2.32 14.98
C PHE A 269 5.47 -2.79 14.14
N CYS A 270 5.27 -4.11 13.97
CA CYS A 270 4.32 -4.65 13.01
C CYS A 270 3.11 -5.28 13.69
N SER A 271 1.91 -4.75 13.43
CA SER A 271 0.65 -5.30 13.92
C SER A 271 0.09 -6.43 13.04
N TYR A 272 0.65 -6.65 11.84
CA TYR A 272 0.06 -7.53 10.85
C TYR A 272 -0.04 -9.00 11.30
N PRO A 273 1.00 -9.64 11.85
CA PRO A 273 0.89 -11.01 12.36
C PRO A 273 -0.14 -11.14 13.50
N THR A 274 -0.21 -10.11 14.37
CA THR A 274 -1.19 -10.07 15.47
C THR A 274 -2.62 -9.99 14.95
N SER A 275 -2.85 -9.21 13.89
CA SER A 275 -4.19 -9.01 13.31
C SER A 275 -4.64 -10.14 12.39
N GLN A 276 -3.72 -10.81 11.69
CA GLN A 276 -4.02 -11.88 10.74
C GLN A 276 -3.90 -13.29 11.29
N GLY A 277 -3.23 -13.45 12.43
CA GLY A 277 -3.06 -14.75 13.09
C GLY A 277 -2.03 -15.66 12.40
N ALA A 278 -2.26 -16.96 12.43
CA ALA A 278 -1.33 -17.95 11.87
C ALA A 278 -1.16 -17.80 10.35
N VAL A 279 0.03 -18.18 9.87
CA VAL A 279 0.33 -18.17 8.43
C VAL A 279 -0.54 -19.18 7.69
N LEU A 280 -1.31 -18.70 6.74
CA LEU A 280 -2.07 -19.53 5.80
C LEU A 280 -1.37 -19.50 4.43
N LYS A 281 -1.33 -20.66 3.76
CA LYS A 281 -0.68 -20.81 2.46
C LYS A 281 -1.64 -21.43 1.47
N ALA A 282 -1.67 -20.90 0.25
CA ALA A 282 -2.39 -21.52 -0.84
C ALA A 282 -1.76 -22.88 -1.17
N PRO A 283 -2.52 -23.96 -1.41
CA PRO A 283 -1.99 -25.16 -2.03
C PRO A 283 -1.31 -24.85 -3.39
N LEU A 284 -0.29 -25.62 -3.78
CA LEU A 284 0.45 -25.34 -5.01
C LEU A 284 -0.41 -25.46 -6.27
N ASP A 285 -1.31 -26.41 -6.28
CA ASP A 285 -2.29 -26.59 -7.36
C ASP A 285 -3.26 -25.41 -7.48
N ALA A 286 -3.67 -24.80 -6.37
CA ALA A 286 -4.46 -23.59 -6.39
C ALA A 286 -3.66 -22.38 -6.93
N VAL A 287 -2.37 -22.26 -6.58
CA VAL A 287 -1.49 -21.22 -7.15
C VAL A 287 -1.28 -21.44 -8.64
N GLU A 288 -1.07 -22.67 -9.09
CA GLU A 288 -0.92 -23.02 -10.51
C GLU A 288 -2.19 -22.68 -11.29
N ALA A 289 -3.36 -23.05 -10.77
CA ALA A 289 -4.64 -22.73 -11.38
C ALA A 289 -4.88 -21.21 -11.49
N GLU A 290 -4.44 -20.44 -10.49
CA GLU A 290 -4.49 -18.98 -10.56
C GLU A 290 -3.58 -18.42 -11.65
N PHE A 291 -2.35 -18.95 -11.79
CA PHE A 291 -1.42 -18.54 -12.85
C PHE A 291 -1.96 -18.87 -14.25
N ASP A 292 -2.56 -20.06 -14.43
CA ASP A 292 -3.23 -20.44 -15.68
C ASP A 292 -4.34 -19.47 -16.04
N ALA A 293 -5.20 -19.14 -15.09
CA ALA A 293 -6.32 -18.22 -15.30
C ALA A 293 -5.84 -16.79 -15.63
N LEU A 294 -4.80 -16.29 -14.95
CA LEU A 294 -4.21 -14.97 -15.20
C LEU A 294 -3.54 -14.92 -16.58
N ARG A 295 -2.78 -15.96 -16.94
CA ARG A 295 -2.13 -16.05 -18.26
C ARG A 295 -3.15 -16.08 -19.38
N ALA A 296 -4.24 -16.85 -19.25
CA ALA A 296 -5.33 -16.90 -20.20
C ALA A 296 -6.04 -15.54 -20.40
N ARG A 297 -5.96 -14.64 -19.42
CA ARG A 297 -6.50 -13.26 -19.44
C ARG A 297 -5.50 -12.21 -19.92
N GLY A 298 -4.30 -12.62 -20.38
CA GLY A 298 -3.28 -11.71 -20.90
C GLY A 298 -2.51 -10.93 -19.82
N VAL A 299 -2.53 -11.40 -18.58
CA VAL A 299 -1.67 -10.84 -17.52
C VAL A 299 -0.22 -11.22 -17.78
N GLU A 300 0.69 -10.25 -17.64
CA GLU A 300 2.12 -10.40 -17.90
C GLU A 300 2.98 -10.09 -16.67
N TYR A 301 2.42 -9.31 -15.73
CA TYR A 301 3.11 -8.85 -14.53
C TYR A 301 2.34 -9.26 -13.28
N LEU A 302 3.03 -9.91 -12.35
CA LEU A 302 2.48 -10.31 -11.05
C LEU A 302 3.13 -9.50 -9.93
N LEU A 303 2.31 -8.93 -9.07
CA LEU A 303 2.75 -8.27 -7.84
C LEU A 303 2.32 -9.13 -6.64
N PHE A 304 3.25 -9.87 -6.07
CA PHE A 304 2.96 -10.66 -4.87
C PHE A 304 2.82 -9.75 -3.66
N VAL A 305 1.60 -9.75 -3.08
CA VAL A 305 1.28 -9.00 -1.85
C VAL A 305 1.39 -9.86 -0.59
N ASP A 306 2.13 -10.94 -0.67
CA ASP A 306 2.48 -11.77 0.47
C ASP A 306 3.39 -10.97 1.42
N ASP A 307 3.13 -10.99 2.72
CA ASP A 307 3.88 -10.21 3.70
C ASP A 307 5.36 -10.61 3.80
N THR A 308 5.68 -11.81 3.35
CA THR A 308 7.04 -12.34 3.22
C THR A 308 7.02 -13.50 2.24
N PHE A 309 7.25 -13.25 0.96
CA PHE A 309 7.07 -14.24 -0.10
C PHE A 309 8.07 -15.41 -0.03
N ASN A 310 9.31 -15.15 0.38
CA ASN A 310 10.37 -16.16 0.39
C ASN A 310 10.50 -16.97 1.68
N VAL A 311 9.47 -17.00 2.53
CA VAL A 311 9.47 -17.78 3.78
C VAL A 311 8.20 -18.61 3.90
N PRO A 312 8.33 -19.92 4.16
CA PRO A 312 9.57 -20.69 4.38
C PRO A 312 10.30 -21.01 3.06
N PRO A 313 11.63 -21.24 3.11
CA PRO A 313 12.44 -21.42 1.90
C PRO A 313 12.05 -22.59 0.99
N HIS A 314 11.55 -23.69 1.54
CA HIS A 314 11.11 -24.84 0.73
C HIS A 314 9.89 -24.46 -0.13
N ARG A 315 8.89 -23.81 0.46
CA ARG A 315 7.69 -23.33 -0.24
C ARG A 315 8.07 -22.33 -1.33
N PHE A 316 8.99 -21.41 -1.02
CA PHE A 316 9.49 -20.45 -1.99
C PHE A 316 10.09 -21.13 -3.23
N ARG A 317 10.95 -22.15 -3.03
CA ARG A 317 11.50 -22.93 -4.15
C ARG A 317 10.41 -23.60 -4.99
N GLU A 318 9.38 -24.17 -4.37
CA GLU A 318 8.25 -24.77 -5.08
C GLU A 318 7.51 -23.77 -5.95
N VAL A 319 7.23 -22.56 -5.42
CA VAL A 319 6.56 -21.50 -6.18
C VAL A 319 7.46 -20.99 -7.31
N LEU A 320 8.78 -20.86 -7.10
CA LEU A 320 9.71 -20.50 -8.18
C LEU A 320 9.72 -21.54 -9.32
N GLN A 321 9.65 -22.84 -8.99
CA GLN A 321 9.54 -23.89 -10.02
C GLN A 321 8.22 -23.82 -10.80
N LEU A 322 7.12 -23.43 -10.16
CA LEU A 322 5.86 -23.15 -10.86
C LEU A 322 6.02 -21.94 -11.78
N LEU A 323 6.54 -20.81 -11.28
CA LEU A 323 6.71 -19.59 -12.06
C LEU A 323 7.57 -19.78 -13.30
N LYS A 324 8.58 -20.69 -13.26
CA LYS A 324 9.40 -21.03 -14.43
C LYS A 324 8.62 -21.68 -15.59
N LYS A 325 7.40 -22.19 -15.34
CA LYS A 325 6.53 -22.71 -16.40
C LYS A 325 5.83 -21.61 -17.18
N TYR A 326 5.83 -20.36 -16.65
CA TYR A 326 5.14 -19.21 -17.20
C TYR A 326 6.11 -18.10 -17.58
N ASP A 327 5.68 -17.26 -18.46
CA ASP A 327 6.44 -16.08 -18.93
C ASP A 327 5.92 -14.81 -18.20
N PHE A 328 5.87 -14.86 -16.86
CA PHE A 328 5.51 -13.72 -16.04
C PHE A 328 6.73 -12.91 -15.63
N ASN A 329 6.58 -11.58 -15.61
CA ASN A 329 7.44 -10.70 -14.85
C ASN A 329 6.84 -10.51 -13.45
N TRP A 330 7.62 -10.64 -12.40
CA TRP A 330 7.05 -10.55 -11.07
C TRP A 330 7.89 -9.75 -10.09
N TYR A 331 7.20 -9.22 -9.06
CA TYR A 331 7.74 -8.44 -7.96
C TYR A 331 7.17 -8.97 -6.65
N ALA A 332 7.96 -8.90 -5.55
CA ALA A 332 7.52 -9.40 -4.25
C ALA A 332 8.22 -8.73 -3.07
N PHE A 333 7.59 -8.85 -1.89
CA PHE A 333 8.23 -8.52 -0.60
C PHE A 333 9.14 -9.67 -0.18
N ILE A 334 10.44 -9.39 -0.06
CA ILE A 334 11.50 -10.38 0.17
C ILE A 334 12.28 -10.06 1.44
N ARG A 335 12.54 -11.07 2.24
CA ARG A 335 13.54 -11.03 3.31
C ARG A 335 14.88 -11.52 2.77
N CYS A 336 15.72 -10.63 2.29
CA CYS A 336 16.94 -10.96 1.56
C CYS A 336 18.00 -11.70 2.40
N GLN A 337 17.96 -11.58 3.74
CA GLN A 337 18.86 -12.32 4.64
C GLN A 337 18.71 -13.86 4.55
N TYR A 338 17.58 -14.35 4.04
CA TYR A 338 17.33 -15.79 3.89
C TYR A 338 17.62 -16.32 2.49
N LEU A 339 18.07 -15.48 1.58
CA LEU A 339 18.40 -15.88 0.23
C LEU A 339 19.77 -16.55 0.17
N ASP A 340 19.86 -17.61 -0.62
CA ASP A 340 21.10 -18.18 -1.11
C ASP A 340 21.26 -17.88 -2.61
N ARG A 341 22.47 -18.12 -3.15
CA ARG A 341 22.80 -17.83 -4.55
C ARG A 341 21.88 -18.57 -5.52
N GLN A 342 21.57 -19.83 -5.26
CA GLN A 342 20.73 -20.64 -6.14
C GLN A 342 19.30 -20.10 -6.18
N GLN A 343 18.76 -19.70 -5.03
CA GLN A 343 17.44 -19.10 -4.98
C GLN A 343 17.37 -17.80 -5.79
N VAL A 344 18.39 -16.96 -5.75
CA VAL A 344 18.40 -15.72 -6.53
C VAL A 344 18.52 -15.97 -8.04
N ILE A 345 19.29 -16.98 -8.43
CA ILE A 345 19.32 -17.46 -9.83
C ILE A 345 17.92 -17.96 -10.23
N ASP A 346 17.28 -18.78 -9.40
CA ASP A 346 15.93 -19.30 -9.66
C ASP A 346 14.88 -18.17 -9.73
N MET A 347 15.02 -17.13 -8.89
CA MET A 347 14.19 -15.90 -8.97
C MET A 347 14.33 -15.25 -10.34
N ARG A 348 15.55 -14.97 -10.80
CA ARG A 348 15.78 -14.35 -12.11
C ARG A 348 15.20 -15.21 -13.24
N GLU A 349 15.48 -16.52 -13.23
CA GLU A 349 15.02 -17.46 -14.26
C GLU A 349 13.50 -17.62 -14.29
N SER A 350 12.83 -17.43 -13.14
CA SER A 350 11.37 -17.44 -13.03
C SER A 350 10.70 -16.10 -13.34
N GLY A 351 11.49 -15.10 -13.79
CA GLY A 351 10.97 -13.79 -14.20
C GLY A 351 10.91 -12.72 -13.12
N CYS A 352 11.62 -12.89 -11.99
CA CYS A 352 11.74 -11.83 -10.98
C CYS A 352 12.38 -10.58 -11.57
N ARG A 353 11.71 -9.44 -11.47
CA ARG A 353 12.21 -8.14 -11.91
C ARG A 353 12.56 -7.23 -10.74
N GLY A 354 11.94 -7.45 -9.58
CA GLY A 354 12.25 -6.61 -8.42
C GLY A 354 11.81 -7.21 -7.10
N ALA A 355 12.54 -6.82 -6.06
CA ALA A 355 12.35 -7.21 -4.67
C ALA A 355 12.20 -5.97 -3.79
N TYR A 356 11.10 -5.92 -3.02
CA TYR A 356 10.91 -4.95 -1.95
C TYR A 356 11.50 -5.52 -0.65
N LEU A 357 12.43 -4.81 -0.05
CA LEU A 357 13.22 -5.25 1.08
C LEU A 357 12.88 -4.45 2.33
N GLY A 358 12.26 -5.06 3.32
CA GLY A 358 12.08 -4.46 4.63
C GLY A 358 13.39 -4.53 5.42
N ILE A 359 14.32 -3.63 5.16
CA ILE A 359 15.60 -3.51 5.88
C ILE A 359 15.39 -2.85 7.25
N GLU A 360 14.62 -1.79 7.28
CA GLU A 360 14.18 -0.94 8.38
C GLU A 360 15.30 -0.12 9.04
N SER A 361 16.49 -0.67 9.25
CA SER A 361 17.64 0.05 9.80
C SER A 361 18.96 -0.55 9.34
N GLY A 362 20.00 0.30 9.21
CA GLY A 362 21.38 -0.11 9.01
C GLY A 362 22.15 -0.38 10.30
N SER A 363 21.49 -0.23 11.47
CA SER A 363 22.10 -0.43 12.78
C SER A 363 21.70 -1.77 13.39
N ASN A 364 22.67 -2.57 13.81
CA ASN A 364 22.42 -3.83 14.49
C ASN A 364 21.66 -3.66 15.80
N ASP A 365 21.87 -2.56 16.53
CA ASP A 365 21.18 -2.27 17.79
C ASP A 365 19.70 -2.02 17.54
N ILE A 366 19.35 -1.23 16.52
CA ILE A 366 17.96 -0.95 16.17
C ILE A 366 17.29 -2.18 15.57
N LEU A 367 17.97 -2.96 14.72
CA LEU A 367 17.45 -4.23 14.19
C LEU A 367 17.12 -5.22 15.32
N LYS A 368 17.95 -5.26 16.37
CA LYS A 368 17.69 -6.05 17.58
C LYS A 368 16.48 -5.52 18.36
N ALA A 369 16.40 -4.21 18.58
CA ALA A 369 15.25 -3.57 19.25
C ALA A 369 13.94 -3.78 18.47
N MET A 370 14.00 -3.79 17.15
CA MET A 370 12.88 -4.11 16.26
C MET A 370 12.52 -5.61 16.22
N ASN A 371 13.25 -6.47 16.92
CA ASN A 371 13.09 -7.93 16.84
C ASN A 371 13.12 -8.49 15.39
N LYS A 372 13.96 -7.89 14.53
CA LYS A 372 14.08 -8.29 13.12
C LYS A 372 14.79 -9.63 12.93
N ARG A 373 15.56 -10.08 13.94
CA ARG A 373 16.35 -11.33 13.92
C ARG A 373 17.28 -11.43 12.73
N VAL A 374 18.01 -10.35 12.46
CA VAL A 374 18.95 -10.20 11.34
C VAL A 374 20.05 -9.23 11.74
N THR A 375 21.22 -9.34 11.10
CA THR A 375 22.31 -8.38 11.21
C THR A 375 22.48 -7.57 9.92
N ARG A 376 23.16 -6.42 10.03
CA ARG A 376 23.54 -5.57 8.90
C ARG A 376 24.31 -6.37 7.83
N GLU A 377 25.22 -7.22 8.24
CA GLU A 377 26.08 -8.02 7.34
C GLU A 377 25.26 -9.04 6.54
N GLN A 378 24.23 -9.61 7.16
CA GLN A 378 23.29 -10.51 6.48
C GLN A 378 22.48 -9.78 5.42
N TYR A 379 22.07 -8.53 5.70
CA TYR A 379 21.40 -7.70 4.69
C TYR A 379 22.32 -7.33 3.54
N LEU A 380 23.57 -6.90 3.83
CA LEU A 380 24.56 -6.58 2.79
C LEU A 380 24.77 -7.75 1.84
N ARG A 381 24.94 -8.96 2.39
CA ARG A 381 25.04 -10.18 1.57
C ARG A 381 23.79 -10.44 0.72
N GLY A 382 22.61 -10.27 1.30
CA GLY A 382 21.34 -10.50 0.58
C GLY A 382 21.12 -9.50 -0.56
N VAL A 383 21.47 -8.24 -0.35
CA VAL A 383 21.40 -7.19 -1.38
C VAL A 383 22.41 -7.46 -2.50
N ASP A 384 23.65 -7.84 -2.16
CA ASP A 384 24.70 -8.18 -3.13
C ASP A 384 24.27 -9.34 -4.04
N LEU A 385 23.67 -10.39 -3.48
CA LEU A 385 23.14 -11.51 -4.26
C LEU A 385 22.09 -11.06 -5.28
N LEU A 386 21.12 -10.22 -4.87
CA LEU A 386 20.06 -9.71 -5.75
C LEU A 386 20.64 -8.80 -6.85
N SER A 387 21.53 -7.89 -6.47
CA SER A 387 22.20 -6.96 -7.40
C SER A 387 23.04 -7.70 -8.45
N THR A 388 23.79 -8.73 -8.04
CA THR A 388 24.61 -9.55 -8.94
C THR A 388 23.78 -10.22 -10.04
N GLU A 389 22.54 -10.61 -9.74
CA GLU A 389 21.64 -11.24 -10.71
C GLU A 389 20.73 -10.21 -11.42
N GLY A 390 20.94 -8.91 -11.22
CA GLY A 390 20.20 -7.84 -11.90
C GLY A 390 18.74 -7.71 -11.47
N ILE A 391 18.41 -8.16 -10.25
CA ILE A 391 17.08 -7.98 -9.67
C ILE A 391 17.01 -6.61 -9.00
N THR A 392 16.12 -5.75 -9.49
CA THR A 392 15.92 -4.41 -8.91
C THR A 392 15.54 -4.49 -7.43
N THR A 393 16.20 -3.70 -6.59
CA THR A 393 15.92 -3.66 -5.15
C THR A 393 15.38 -2.30 -4.73
N LEU A 394 14.27 -2.32 -3.99
CA LEU A 394 13.78 -1.17 -3.23
C LEU A 394 13.84 -1.50 -1.74
N ALA A 395 14.67 -0.78 -0.99
CA ALA A 395 14.83 -0.97 0.45
C ALA A 395 14.02 0.05 1.23
N SER A 396 13.24 -0.42 2.21
CA SER A 396 12.46 0.41 3.13
C SER A 396 13.21 0.59 4.45
N PHE A 397 13.20 1.83 4.97
CA PHE A 397 13.81 2.20 6.25
C PHE A 397 12.80 2.91 7.15
N ILE A 398 12.96 2.75 8.45
CA ILE A 398 12.14 3.41 9.49
C ILE A 398 13.06 4.33 10.29
N VAL A 399 12.69 5.60 10.40
CA VAL A 399 13.35 6.58 11.25
C VAL A 399 12.47 6.89 12.46
N GLY A 400 13.08 7.00 13.64
CA GLY A 400 12.40 7.33 14.89
C GLY A 400 11.89 6.13 15.67
N PHE A 401 12.39 4.92 15.43
CA PHE A 401 12.05 3.76 16.25
C PHE A 401 12.62 3.91 17.67
N PRO A 402 11.90 3.49 18.74
CA PRO A 402 12.39 3.58 20.12
C PRO A 402 13.81 3.01 20.31
N GLY A 403 14.69 3.84 20.86
CA GLY A 403 16.11 3.54 21.01
C GLY A 403 17.01 4.08 19.90
N GLU A 404 16.46 4.61 18.80
CA GLU A 404 17.29 5.24 17.77
C GLU A 404 17.97 6.50 18.30
N THR A 405 19.23 6.68 17.93
CA THR A 405 20.09 7.81 18.24
C THR A 405 20.69 8.37 16.95
N LEU A 406 21.33 9.52 17.04
CA LEU A 406 22.03 10.10 15.88
C LEU A 406 23.12 9.19 15.32
N GLU A 407 23.76 8.39 16.17
CA GLU A 407 24.78 7.41 15.76
C GLU A 407 24.16 6.26 14.96
N THR A 408 23.09 5.64 15.49
CA THR A 408 22.40 4.54 14.79
C THR A 408 21.71 5.00 13.51
N PHE A 409 21.22 6.24 13.48
CA PHE A 409 20.73 6.88 12.26
C PHE A 409 21.83 7.02 11.19
N ARG A 410 23.03 7.49 11.56
CA ARG A 410 24.17 7.56 10.63
C ARG A 410 24.57 6.20 10.08
N GLN A 411 24.49 5.13 10.88
CA GLN A 411 24.69 3.76 10.41
C GLN A 411 23.67 3.36 9.35
N THR A 412 22.43 3.85 9.44
CA THR A 412 21.41 3.63 8.42
C THR A 412 21.70 4.39 7.13
N VAL A 413 22.14 5.65 7.21
CA VAL A 413 22.60 6.42 6.04
C VAL A 413 23.77 5.73 5.36
N ASP A 414 24.78 5.30 6.11
CA ASP A 414 25.94 4.59 5.61
C ASP A 414 25.56 3.25 4.96
N PHE A 415 24.58 2.54 5.53
CA PHE A 415 24.07 1.32 4.90
C PHE A 415 23.47 1.61 3.53
N ILE A 416 22.62 2.62 3.37
CA ILE A 416 22.02 2.94 2.08
C ILE A 416 23.08 3.31 1.04
N GLU A 417 24.09 4.09 1.44
CA GLU A 417 25.18 4.54 0.58
C GLU A 417 26.09 3.39 0.10
N THR A 418 26.28 2.35 0.94
CA THR A 418 27.31 1.33 0.71
C THR A 418 26.78 -0.05 0.33
N SER A 419 25.49 -0.31 0.55
CA SER A 419 24.90 -1.65 0.37
C SER A 419 24.65 -2.07 -1.07
N GLY A 420 24.59 -1.11 -2.01
CA GLY A 420 24.23 -1.39 -3.39
C GLY A 420 22.72 -1.54 -3.64
N VAL A 421 21.85 -1.17 -2.71
CA VAL A 421 20.40 -1.06 -2.98
C VAL A 421 20.16 -0.10 -4.13
N GLU A 422 19.28 -0.48 -5.06
CA GLU A 422 19.04 0.34 -6.24
C GLU A 422 18.15 1.55 -5.96
N PHE A 423 17.14 1.38 -5.10
CA PHE A 423 16.23 2.42 -4.64
C PHE A 423 16.00 2.30 -3.14
N TYR A 424 15.61 3.40 -2.51
CA TYR A 424 15.18 3.37 -1.12
C TYR A 424 13.97 4.26 -0.87
N ASN A 425 13.23 3.93 0.19
CA ASN A 425 12.29 4.84 0.82
C ASN A 425 12.54 4.95 2.32
N VAL A 426 12.01 6.01 2.93
CA VAL A 426 12.09 6.24 4.37
C VAL A 426 10.70 6.46 4.93
N LYS A 427 10.39 5.75 5.99
CA LYS A 427 9.15 5.86 6.77
C LYS A 427 9.47 6.43 8.14
N ILE A 428 8.55 7.23 8.68
CA ILE A 428 8.62 7.63 10.08
C ILE A 428 7.96 6.53 10.90
N PHE A 429 8.54 6.22 12.05
CA PHE A 429 7.92 5.30 12.98
C PHE A 429 6.48 5.73 13.27
N TYR A 430 5.56 4.79 13.07
CA TYR A 430 4.14 4.96 13.36
C TYR A 430 3.81 4.16 14.62
N TYR A 431 3.42 4.84 15.70
CA TYR A 431 3.11 4.19 16.95
C TYR A 431 1.66 3.71 16.97
N ASP A 432 1.49 2.42 16.75
CA ASP A 432 0.21 1.72 16.82
C ASP A 432 0.17 0.88 18.11
N HIS A 433 -0.84 1.07 18.94
CA HIS A 433 -1.02 0.36 20.20
C HIS A 433 -1.29 -1.14 20.04
N THR A 434 -1.58 -1.60 18.83
CA THR A 434 -1.76 -3.02 18.52
C THR A 434 -0.43 -3.72 18.17
N THR A 435 0.68 -2.98 18.10
CA THR A 435 2.02 -3.53 17.82
C THR A 435 2.73 -4.02 19.06
N PRO A 436 3.62 -5.04 18.97
CA PRO A 436 4.32 -5.56 20.14
C PRO A 436 5.15 -4.53 20.90
N VAL A 437 5.65 -3.47 20.26
CA VAL A 437 6.40 -2.41 20.93
C VAL A 437 5.57 -1.66 21.98
N HIS A 438 4.23 -1.72 21.90
CA HIS A 438 3.35 -1.12 22.89
C HIS A 438 3.48 -1.81 24.26
N GLU A 439 3.74 -3.11 24.29
CA GLU A 439 3.97 -3.87 25.53
C GLU A 439 5.26 -3.41 26.24
N GLU A 440 6.21 -2.86 25.49
CA GLU A 440 7.48 -2.31 25.98
C GLU A 440 7.46 -0.77 26.12
N ALA A 441 6.30 -0.13 25.99
CA ALA A 441 6.17 1.33 25.99
C ALA A 441 6.77 1.99 27.25
N ALA A 442 6.56 1.41 28.41
CA ALA A 442 7.13 1.90 29.67
C ALA A 442 8.67 1.83 29.67
N THR A 443 9.26 0.78 29.10
CA THR A 443 10.72 0.61 29.01
C THR A 443 11.36 1.69 28.15
N HIS A 444 10.66 2.13 27.10
CA HIS A 444 11.12 3.15 26.17
C HIS A 444 10.68 4.56 26.53
N ASP A 445 9.88 4.75 27.58
CA ASP A 445 9.16 6.00 27.88
C ASP A 445 8.35 6.48 26.66
N LEU A 446 7.76 5.53 25.93
CA LEU A 446 7.02 5.76 24.69
C LEU A 446 5.60 6.22 25.00
N LYS A 447 5.24 7.42 24.53
CA LYS A 447 3.96 8.10 24.74
C LYS A 447 3.40 8.59 23.41
N GLY A 448 2.09 8.79 23.36
CA GLY A 448 1.40 9.31 22.18
C GLY A 448 0.73 8.21 21.36
N GLN A 449 0.48 8.48 20.08
CA GLN A 449 -0.15 7.56 19.13
C GLN A 449 0.06 8.03 17.69
N GLY A 450 0.05 7.11 16.74
CA GLY A 450 0.15 7.41 15.33
C GLY A 450 1.48 8.07 14.98
N MET A 451 1.43 9.25 14.38
CA MET A 451 2.59 10.08 14.06
C MET A 451 2.93 11.12 15.13
N SER A 452 2.18 11.16 16.24
CA SER A 452 2.44 12.08 17.35
C SER A 452 2.89 11.29 18.58
N TRP A 453 4.19 11.08 18.69
CA TRP A 453 4.80 10.28 19.75
C TRP A 453 6.11 10.91 20.27
N THR A 454 6.48 10.48 21.45
CA THR A 454 7.78 10.76 22.06
C THR A 454 8.27 9.54 22.80
N HIS A 455 9.56 9.29 22.80
CA HIS A 455 10.23 8.28 23.60
C HIS A 455 11.57 8.80 24.13
N ARG A 456 12.28 8.00 24.93
CA ARG A 456 13.48 8.42 25.67
C ARG A 456 14.55 9.08 24.80
N THR A 457 14.73 8.65 23.56
CA THR A 457 15.84 9.08 22.70
C THR A 457 15.42 10.07 21.60
N MET A 458 14.12 10.22 21.33
CA MET A 458 13.63 11.04 20.22
C MET A 458 12.14 11.33 20.32
N ASN A 459 11.68 12.37 19.65
CA ASN A 459 10.27 12.63 19.36
C ASN A 459 10.00 12.63 17.85
N SER A 460 8.73 12.59 17.47
CA SER A 460 8.33 12.51 16.06
C SER A 460 8.82 13.69 15.21
N SER A 461 8.93 14.91 15.78
CA SER A 461 9.43 16.08 15.04
C SER A 461 10.91 15.94 14.70
N GLU A 462 11.70 15.40 15.62
CA GLU A 462 13.12 15.10 15.38
C GLU A 462 13.27 14.00 14.32
N ALA A 463 12.43 12.95 14.37
CA ALA A 463 12.44 11.91 13.35
C ALA A 463 12.11 12.45 11.94
N PHE A 464 11.18 13.42 11.82
CA PHE A 464 10.92 14.10 10.56
C PHE A 464 12.14 14.87 10.05
N THR A 465 12.82 15.60 10.93
CA THR A 465 14.05 16.31 10.58
C THR A 465 15.14 15.35 10.11
N LEU A 466 15.29 14.22 10.79
CA LEU A 466 16.26 13.19 10.40
C LEU A 466 15.88 12.51 9.07
N SER A 467 14.60 12.32 8.78
CA SER A 467 14.19 11.78 7.48
C SER A 467 14.53 12.70 6.32
N GLU A 468 14.36 14.03 6.48
CA GLU A 468 14.83 15.03 5.51
C GLU A 468 16.37 14.99 5.37
N GLU A 469 17.07 14.84 6.50
CA GLU A 469 18.54 14.73 6.49
C GLU A 469 19.03 13.46 5.78
N LEU A 470 18.34 12.34 5.96
CA LEU A 470 18.61 11.10 5.24
C LEU A 470 18.48 11.31 3.73
N ILE A 471 17.37 11.91 3.27
CA ILE A 471 17.15 12.19 1.84
C ILE A 471 18.24 13.13 1.28
N LYS A 472 18.66 14.13 2.04
CA LYS A 472 19.76 15.05 1.63
C LYS A 472 21.11 14.36 1.58
N SER A 473 21.37 13.43 2.50
CA SER A 473 22.68 12.79 2.67
C SER A 473 22.94 11.68 1.64
N VAL A 474 21.93 10.88 1.30
CA VAL A 474 22.08 9.76 0.37
C VAL A 474 22.27 10.24 -1.07
N LYS A 475 23.34 9.75 -1.75
CA LYS A 475 23.74 10.16 -3.11
C LYS A 475 23.70 9.02 -4.13
N HIS A 476 23.94 7.78 -3.70
CA HIS A 476 24.10 6.65 -4.61
C HIS A 476 22.79 5.97 -4.98
N ALA A 477 21.80 5.97 -4.08
CA ALA A 477 20.48 5.38 -4.34
C ALA A 477 19.41 6.48 -4.54
N PRO A 478 18.59 6.42 -5.57
CA PRO A 478 17.42 7.27 -5.72
C PRO A 478 16.36 7.00 -4.64
N TYR A 479 15.76 8.08 -4.16
CA TYR A 479 14.63 8.06 -3.23
C TYR A 479 13.31 7.84 -3.97
N ILE A 480 12.47 6.93 -3.47
CA ILE A 480 11.09 6.76 -3.90
C ILE A 480 10.17 7.21 -2.76
N ALA A 481 9.28 8.16 -3.05
CA ALA A 481 8.37 8.69 -2.05
C ALA A 481 7.38 7.62 -1.56
N GLN A 482 7.07 7.66 -0.27
CA GLN A 482 6.30 6.63 0.45
C GLN A 482 4.90 6.37 -0.16
N HIS A 483 4.26 7.39 -0.75
CA HIS A 483 2.87 7.30 -1.20
C HIS A 483 2.70 7.04 -2.69
N SER A 484 3.79 6.72 -3.38
CA SER A 484 3.77 6.46 -4.81
C SER A 484 3.45 5.00 -5.19
N GLY A 485 3.10 4.15 -4.22
CA GLY A 485 2.91 2.71 -4.45
C GLY A 485 4.21 1.92 -4.44
N GLU A 486 5.33 2.55 -4.14
CA GLU A 486 6.62 1.91 -3.84
C GLU A 486 7.15 1.05 -5.01
N ILE A 487 7.44 -0.25 -4.76
CA ILE A 487 7.95 -1.16 -5.81
C ILE A 487 6.93 -1.36 -6.95
N TRP A 488 5.65 -1.17 -6.69
CA TRP A 488 4.60 -1.31 -7.69
C TRP A 488 4.65 -0.19 -8.73
N GLU A 489 5.13 0.98 -8.34
CA GLU A 489 5.38 2.08 -9.27
C GLU A 489 6.51 1.71 -10.26
N ILE A 490 7.59 1.08 -9.76
CA ILE A 490 8.65 0.55 -10.61
C ILE A 490 8.09 -0.50 -11.58
N ALA A 491 7.28 -1.43 -11.08
CA ALA A 491 6.64 -2.45 -11.89
C ALA A 491 5.74 -1.85 -12.97
N HIS A 492 5.01 -0.78 -12.65
CA HIS A 492 4.14 -0.10 -13.58
C HIS A 492 4.92 0.64 -14.69
N PHE A 493 6.03 1.30 -14.38
CA PHE A 493 6.91 1.87 -15.41
C PHE A 493 7.51 0.78 -16.31
N HIS A 494 7.92 -0.33 -15.71
CA HIS A 494 8.46 -1.47 -16.47
C HIS A 494 7.41 -2.08 -17.40
N GLU A 495 6.18 -2.26 -16.94
CA GLU A 495 5.03 -2.73 -17.75
C GLU A 495 4.77 -1.81 -18.94
N ARG A 496 5.07 -0.52 -18.82
CA ARG A 496 4.97 0.48 -19.89
C ARG A 496 6.19 0.57 -20.80
N GLY A 497 7.15 -0.33 -20.66
CA GLY A 497 8.31 -0.45 -21.53
C GLY A 497 9.55 0.36 -21.09
N PHE A 498 9.53 0.99 -19.92
CA PHE A 498 10.73 1.64 -19.39
C PHE A 498 11.77 0.60 -18.97
N SER A 499 12.99 0.78 -19.42
CA SER A 499 14.12 -0.04 -18.95
C SER A 499 14.47 0.29 -17.49
N PRO A 500 15.10 -0.63 -16.74
CA PRO A 500 15.57 -0.36 -15.38
C PRO A 500 16.46 0.89 -15.29
N SER A 501 17.33 1.11 -16.28
CA SER A 501 18.20 2.30 -16.34
C SER A 501 17.42 3.60 -16.52
N GLN A 502 16.37 3.60 -17.33
CA GLN A 502 15.48 4.74 -17.49
C GLN A 502 14.73 5.04 -16.20
N ILE A 503 14.18 4.02 -15.54
CA ILE A 503 13.50 4.16 -14.25
C ILE A 503 14.47 4.73 -13.20
N ARG A 504 15.67 4.17 -13.09
CA ARG A 504 16.70 4.67 -12.17
C ARG A 504 17.07 6.14 -12.45
N ARG A 505 17.23 6.51 -13.72
CA ARG A 505 17.52 7.89 -14.11
C ARG A 505 16.37 8.84 -13.76
N LEU A 506 15.11 8.42 -14.00
CA LEU A 506 13.91 9.17 -13.63
C LEU A 506 13.91 9.51 -12.13
N TYR A 507 14.00 8.48 -11.28
CA TYR A 507 14.00 8.67 -9.82
C TYR A 507 15.25 9.39 -9.32
N GLY A 508 16.41 9.21 -9.96
CA GLY A 508 17.62 9.94 -9.65
C GLY A 508 17.46 11.46 -9.88
N ASN A 509 16.82 11.84 -10.96
CA ASN A 509 16.51 13.25 -11.23
C ASN A 509 15.49 13.80 -10.22
N CYS A 510 14.45 13.02 -9.92
CA CYS A 510 13.46 13.38 -8.91
C CYS A 510 14.09 13.57 -7.52
N THR A 511 14.98 12.66 -7.14
CA THR A 511 15.71 12.74 -5.87
C THR A 511 16.57 14.00 -5.78
N ARG A 512 17.29 14.34 -6.84
CA ARG A 512 18.08 15.59 -6.90
C ARG A 512 17.18 16.82 -6.74
N MET A 513 16.01 16.87 -7.41
CA MET A 513 15.05 17.96 -7.23
C MET A 513 14.58 18.10 -5.78
N ILE A 514 14.29 16.99 -5.10
CA ILE A 514 13.92 16.98 -3.69
C ILE A 514 15.09 17.49 -2.83
N GLN A 515 16.30 17.01 -3.05
CA GLN A 515 17.49 17.39 -2.30
C GLN A 515 17.78 18.89 -2.40
N GLU A 516 17.62 19.47 -3.59
CA GLU A 516 17.79 20.89 -3.82
C GLU A 516 16.67 21.73 -3.19
N GLU A 517 15.43 21.25 -3.24
CA GLU A 517 14.32 21.92 -2.56
C GLU A 517 14.53 21.94 -1.04
N LEU A 518 15.00 20.83 -0.47
CA LEU A 518 15.38 20.75 0.94
C LEU A 518 16.56 21.66 1.31
N ALA A 519 17.54 21.81 0.44
CA ALA A 519 18.71 22.68 0.66
C ALA A 519 18.37 24.17 0.53
N SER A 520 17.50 24.55 -0.41
CA SER A 520 17.19 25.94 -0.76
C SER A 520 16.01 26.54 0.00
N ASN A 521 15.42 25.81 0.94
CA ASN A 521 14.18 26.22 1.60
C ASN A 521 13.06 26.66 0.63
N GLY A 522 12.97 26.03 -0.54
CA GLY A 522 11.93 26.26 -1.53
C GLY A 522 12.22 27.34 -2.60
N ARG A 523 13.46 27.84 -2.72
CA ARG A 523 13.81 28.94 -3.66
C ARG A 523 14.38 28.49 -5.03
N SER A 524 14.21 27.24 -5.46
CA SER A 524 14.97 26.64 -6.58
C SER A 524 14.28 26.62 -7.96
N ALA A 525 13.60 27.69 -8.40
CA ALA A 525 12.93 27.72 -9.72
C ALA A 525 13.90 27.52 -10.92
N GLU A 526 15.15 27.95 -10.82
CA GLU A 526 16.15 27.88 -11.90
C GLU A 526 16.76 26.46 -12.02
N ILE A 527 16.97 25.79 -10.92
CA ILE A 527 17.49 24.42 -10.85
C ILE A 527 16.47 23.42 -11.39
N LYS A 528 15.18 23.63 -11.09
CA LYS A 528 14.07 22.85 -11.65
C LYS A 528 14.07 22.85 -13.19
N LYS A 529 14.46 23.98 -13.81
CA LYS A 529 14.52 24.11 -15.27
C LYS A 529 15.65 23.30 -15.91
N THR A 530 16.83 23.26 -15.28
CA THR A 530 17.99 22.49 -15.77
C THR A 530 17.77 20.98 -15.64
N LEU A 531 17.27 20.53 -14.49
CA LEU A 531 16.93 19.12 -14.26
C LEU A 531 15.79 18.64 -15.18
N PHE A 532 14.89 19.55 -15.54
CA PHE A 532 13.84 19.28 -16.49
C PHE A 532 14.39 19.08 -17.91
N GLN A 533 15.37 19.87 -18.34
CA GLN A 533 16.04 19.68 -19.65
C GLN A 533 16.70 18.31 -19.74
N ASP A 534 17.31 17.81 -18.64
CA ASP A 534 17.85 16.46 -18.58
C ASP A 534 16.77 15.38 -18.69
N LEU A 535 15.58 15.61 -18.13
CA LEU A 535 14.43 14.70 -18.27
C LEU A 535 13.86 14.70 -19.68
N THR A 536 13.94 15.84 -20.40
CA THR A 536 13.48 15.94 -21.80
C THR A 536 14.37 15.19 -22.79
N THR A 537 15.58 14.83 -22.43
CA THR A 537 16.46 13.94 -23.22
C THR A 537 16.20 12.45 -22.99
N PHE A 538 15.12 12.12 -22.30
CA PHE A 538 14.77 10.76 -21.91
C PHE A 538 14.18 9.92 -23.05
N CYS A 539 13.85 10.54 -24.19
CA CYS A 539 13.25 9.90 -25.36
C CYS A 539 14.22 9.75 -26.50
#